data_662c9fc05851630d8324393575921235
#
_entry.id   662c9fc05851630d8324393575921235
#
_cell.length_a   1.000
_cell.length_b   1.000
_cell.length_c   1.000
_cell.angle_alpha   90.00
_cell.angle_beta   90.00
_cell.angle_gamma   90.00
#
_symmetry.space_group_name_H-M   'P 1'
#
loop_
_entity.id
_entity.type
_entity.pdbx_description
1 polymer ?
#
loop_
_entity_poly.entity_id
_entity_poly.type
_entity_poly.pdbx_seq_one_letter_code
_entity_poly.pdbx_strand_id
1 'polypeptide(L)'
;MPVVAALCYSASGDIEGGSTFLSVLAVGLAAASAALVAGALLGFLFGLPRTLERSGSKARLAPNTNLDQISDWLTKILVGLGLVQLGKVTHGVGTIAASLAPGLGDGPGAKAFASALLIYSAGDGFLLGYIWTRVDLSRRFRQAAEDLDPIEKITEKTLSAPPPTPPSNLD
;
A
#
# COMPACT_ATOMS: atom_id res chain seq x y z
N MET A 1 2.11 -1.64 -17.10
CA MET A 1 1.05 -1.46 -18.13
C MET A 1 0.68 0.01 -18.44
N PRO A 2 0.59 0.98 -17.49
CA PRO A 2 0.25 2.38 -17.86
C PRO A 2 1.28 3.04 -18.80
N VAL A 3 2.54 2.65 -18.67
CA VAL A 3 3.62 3.14 -19.57
C VAL A 3 3.39 2.72 -21.02
N VAL A 4 2.93 1.49 -21.24
CA VAL A 4 2.64 0.97 -22.60
C VAL A 4 1.44 1.69 -23.20
N ALA A 5 0.40 1.96 -22.40
CA ALA A 5 -0.77 2.71 -22.84
C ALA A 5 -0.40 4.16 -23.20
N ALA A 6 0.43 4.83 -22.39
CA ALA A 6 0.92 6.18 -22.67
C ALA A 6 1.78 6.21 -23.94
N LEU A 7 2.64 5.20 -24.15
CA LEU A 7 3.45 5.05 -25.37
C LEU A 7 2.60 4.84 -26.62
N CYS A 8 1.59 3.94 -26.54
CA CYS A 8 0.69 3.70 -27.67
C CYS A 8 -0.12 4.94 -28.04
N TYR A 9 -0.60 5.69 -27.04
CA TYR A 9 -1.35 6.92 -27.27
C TYR A 9 -0.49 8.01 -27.92
N SER A 10 0.75 8.17 -27.42
CA SER A 10 1.69 9.15 -27.98
C SER A 10 2.11 8.82 -29.41
N ALA A 11 2.17 7.54 -29.77
CA ALA A 11 2.51 7.07 -31.13
C ALA A 11 1.35 7.23 -32.13
N SER A 12 0.12 7.38 -31.68
CA SER A 12 -1.06 7.52 -32.54
C SER A 12 -1.43 8.96 -32.89
N GLY A 13 -0.75 9.96 -32.29
CA GLY A 13 -0.92 11.37 -32.63
C GLY A 13 -0.09 11.77 -33.86
N ASP A 14 -0.60 12.63 -34.74
CA ASP A 14 0.18 13.23 -35.82
C ASP A 14 1.29 14.08 -35.23
N ILE A 15 2.51 13.54 -35.19
CA ILE A 15 3.66 14.11 -34.51
C ILE A 15 4.42 14.96 -35.49
N GLU A 16 4.07 16.23 -35.61
CA GLU A 16 4.99 17.25 -36.11
C GLU A 16 5.94 17.69 -34.98
N GLY A 17 6.98 16.90 -34.79
CA GLY A 17 8.11 17.25 -33.93
C GLY A 17 8.30 16.41 -32.68
N GLY A 18 9.50 15.88 -32.47
CA GLY A 18 9.89 15.06 -31.31
C GLY A 18 9.66 15.72 -29.92
N SER A 19 9.49 17.05 -29.88
CA SER A 19 9.18 17.80 -28.66
C SER A 19 7.75 17.50 -28.13
N THR A 20 6.79 17.34 -29.04
CA THR A 20 5.39 17.04 -28.68
C THR A 20 5.25 15.61 -28.13
N PHE A 21 5.95 14.65 -28.73
CA PHE A 21 5.97 13.27 -28.24
C PHE A 21 6.54 13.18 -26.81
N LEU A 22 7.68 13.84 -26.58
CA LEU A 22 8.31 13.84 -25.25
C LEU A 22 7.44 14.53 -24.19
N SER A 23 6.73 15.59 -24.54
CA SER A 23 5.83 16.29 -23.61
C SER A 23 4.61 15.42 -23.24
N VAL A 24 3.99 14.75 -24.20
CA VAL A 24 2.86 13.82 -23.97
C VAL A 24 3.30 12.66 -23.09
N LEU A 25 4.48 12.08 -23.36
CA LEU A 25 5.06 11.04 -22.52
C LEU A 25 5.32 11.52 -21.09
N ALA A 26 5.95 12.68 -20.94
CA ALA A 26 6.30 13.24 -19.63
C ALA A 26 5.04 13.49 -18.79
N VAL A 27 4.02 14.13 -19.35
CA VAL A 27 2.75 14.41 -18.69
C VAL A 27 2.02 13.10 -18.35
N GLY A 28 1.95 12.17 -19.29
CA GLY A 28 1.31 10.87 -19.10
C GLY A 28 1.99 10.04 -18.01
N LEU A 29 3.33 9.98 -18.00
CA LEU A 29 4.09 9.27 -16.98
C LEU A 29 3.98 9.93 -15.61
N ALA A 30 4.04 11.27 -15.54
CA ALA A 30 3.87 11.99 -14.29
C ALA A 30 2.47 11.76 -13.69
N ALA A 31 1.42 11.86 -14.50
CA ALA A 31 0.05 11.62 -14.06
C ALA A 31 -0.17 10.15 -13.63
N ALA A 32 0.34 9.19 -14.41
CA ALA A 32 0.24 7.77 -14.09
C ALA A 32 1.00 7.41 -12.81
N SER A 33 2.21 7.94 -12.62
CA SER A 33 3.00 7.69 -11.41
C SER A 33 2.37 8.30 -10.17
N ALA A 34 1.83 9.51 -10.25
CA ALA A 34 1.11 10.15 -9.14
C ALA A 34 -0.13 9.34 -8.73
N ALA A 35 -0.93 8.91 -9.71
CA ALA A 35 -2.10 8.08 -9.47
C ALA A 35 -1.74 6.70 -8.88
N LEU A 36 -0.67 6.09 -9.37
CA LEU A 36 -0.15 4.81 -8.86
C LEU A 36 0.30 4.92 -7.41
N VAL A 37 1.05 5.96 -7.06
CA VAL A 37 1.49 6.19 -5.67
C VAL A 37 0.30 6.44 -4.75
N ALA A 38 -0.67 7.25 -5.17
CA ALA A 38 -1.89 7.48 -4.39
C ALA A 38 -2.67 6.18 -4.17
N GLY A 39 -2.82 5.36 -5.22
CA GLY A 39 -3.42 4.03 -5.14
C GLY A 39 -2.65 3.10 -4.20
N ALA A 40 -1.32 3.06 -4.31
CA ALA A 40 -0.47 2.21 -3.47
C ALA A 40 -0.55 2.58 -1.98
N LEU A 41 -0.62 3.86 -1.65
CA LEU A 41 -0.83 4.32 -0.27
C LEU A 41 -2.18 3.86 0.27
N LEU A 42 -3.25 3.97 -0.52
CA LEU A 42 -4.56 3.43 -0.14
C LEU A 42 -4.50 1.91 0.03
N GLY A 43 -3.90 1.19 -0.91
CA GLY A 43 -3.73 -0.27 -0.84
C GLY A 43 -2.93 -0.68 0.39
N PHE A 44 -1.88 0.05 0.73
CA PHE A 44 -1.11 -0.16 1.95
C PHE A 44 -1.98 -0.03 3.20
N LEU A 45 -2.78 1.04 3.33
CA LEU A 45 -3.67 1.25 4.48
C LEU A 45 -4.70 0.13 4.63
N PHE A 46 -5.26 -0.35 3.51
CA PHE A 46 -6.23 -1.46 3.53
C PHE A 46 -5.56 -2.84 3.70
N GLY A 47 -4.29 -2.97 3.33
CA GLY A 47 -3.52 -4.21 3.40
C GLY A 47 -2.95 -4.55 4.77
N LEU A 48 -2.95 -3.60 5.73
CA LEU A 48 -2.44 -3.84 7.08
C LEU A 48 -3.19 -5.01 7.73
N PRO A 49 -2.48 -6.10 8.12
CA PRO A 49 -3.11 -7.24 8.76
C PRO A 49 -3.65 -6.81 10.13
N ARG A 50 -4.94 -7.03 10.34
CA ARG A 50 -5.56 -6.85 11.66
C ARG A 50 -5.05 -7.97 12.55
N THR A 51 -4.33 -7.63 13.61
CA THR A 51 -4.07 -8.57 14.68
C THR A 51 -5.41 -8.83 15.35
N LEU A 52 -5.99 -10.01 15.06
CA LEU A 52 -7.11 -10.52 15.85
C LEU A 52 -6.58 -10.61 17.27
N GLU A 53 -7.10 -9.78 18.17
CA GLU A 53 -6.93 -9.98 19.60
C GLU A 53 -7.37 -11.40 19.91
N ARG A 54 -6.40 -12.34 19.99
CA ARG A 54 -6.64 -13.59 20.69
C ARG A 54 -6.81 -13.20 22.16
N SER A 55 -8.04 -12.97 22.53
CA SER A 55 -8.48 -13.00 23.94
C SER A 55 -8.02 -14.32 24.55
N GLY A 56 -7.01 -14.26 25.35
CA GLY A 56 -6.59 -15.38 26.17
C GLY A 56 -5.10 -15.71 26.02
N SER A 57 -4.28 -15.01 26.70
CA SER A 57 -3.04 -15.44 27.36
C SER A 57 -1.96 -14.36 27.33
N LYS A 58 -1.69 -13.82 28.51
CA LYS A 58 -0.46 -13.18 28.99
C LYS A 58 0.11 -12.03 28.16
N ALA A 59 -0.07 -10.86 28.74
CA ALA A 59 0.66 -9.63 28.43
C ALA A 59 2.17 -9.89 28.30
N ARG A 60 2.66 -9.98 27.06
CA ARG A 60 4.08 -9.88 26.76
C ARG A 60 4.23 -9.18 25.41
N LEU A 61 4.75 -7.95 25.47
CA LEU A 61 5.24 -7.14 24.36
C LEU A 61 4.24 -7.06 23.18
N ALA A 62 3.10 -6.44 23.41
CA ALA A 62 2.18 -6.09 22.36
C ALA A 62 2.88 -5.10 21.41
N PRO A 63 3.06 -5.42 20.12
CA PRO A 63 3.40 -4.41 19.15
C PRO A 63 2.31 -3.34 19.19
N ASN A 64 2.71 -2.07 19.11
CA ASN A 64 1.88 -0.88 19.26
C ASN A 64 0.49 -1.05 18.63
N THR A 65 -0.49 -1.41 19.44
CA THR A 65 -1.92 -1.57 19.08
C THR A 65 -2.53 -0.28 18.53
N ASN A 66 -1.88 0.86 18.76
CA ASN A 66 -2.31 2.16 18.26
C ASN A 66 -2.34 2.24 16.73
N LEU A 67 -1.38 1.62 16.03
CA LEU A 67 -1.35 1.63 14.56
C LEU A 67 -2.49 0.79 13.96
N ASP A 68 -2.82 -0.34 14.59
CA ASP A 68 -3.94 -1.20 14.17
C ASP A 68 -5.29 -0.48 14.35
N GLN A 69 -5.48 0.18 15.49
CA GLN A 69 -6.69 0.95 15.76
C GLN A 69 -6.86 2.13 14.81
N ILE A 70 -5.76 2.87 14.54
CA ILE A 70 -5.77 3.99 13.61
C ILE A 70 -6.10 3.51 12.18
N SER A 71 -5.51 2.40 11.75
CA SER A 71 -5.77 1.82 10.43
C SER A 71 -7.22 1.36 10.27
N ASP A 72 -7.79 0.70 11.28
CA ASP A 72 -9.18 0.25 11.27
C ASP A 72 -10.17 1.42 11.24
N TRP A 73 -9.93 2.43 12.09
CA TRP A 73 -10.74 3.64 12.14
C TRP A 73 -10.64 4.43 10.82
N LEU A 74 -9.43 4.61 10.30
CA LEU A 74 -9.18 5.32 9.05
C LEU A 74 -9.82 4.60 7.86
N THR A 75 -9.74 3.27 7.82
CA THR A 75 -10.40 2.46 6.79
C THR A 75 -11.92 2.63 6.82
N LYS A 76 -12.53 2.59 8.02
CA LYS A 76 -13.99 2.78 8.18
C LYS A 76 -14.42 4.18 7.73
N ILE A 77 -13.65 5.21 8.08
CA ILE A 77 -13.93 6.58 7.64
C ILE A 77 -13.73 6.71 6.13
N LEU A 78 -12.64 6.20 5.56
CA LEU A 78 -12.40 6.25 4.12
C LEU A 78 -13.49 5.54 3.32
N VAL A 79 -13.94 4.38 3.77
CA VAL A 79 -15.05 3.65 3.11
C VAL A 79 -16.35 4.42 3.26
N GLY A 80 -16.68 4.87 4.47
CA GLY A 80 -17.92 5.63 4.73
C GLY A 80 -17.97 6.93 3.97
N LEU A 81 -16.92 7.75 4.04
CA LEU A 81 -16.81 8.99 3.28
C LEU A 81 -16.73 8.74 1.77
N GLY A 82 -16.02 7.69 1.34
CA GLY A 82 -15.89 7.31 -0.07
C GLY A 82 -17.24 6.98 -0.69
N LEU A 83 -18.09 6.20 0.00
CA LEU A 83 -19.43 5.89 -0.49
C LEU A 83 -20.31 7.15 -0.62
N VAL A 84 -20.30 8.00 0.40
CA VAL A 84 -21.11 9.25 0.41
C VAL A 84 -20.60 10.25 -0.62
N GLN A 85 -19.29 10.25 -0.89
CA GLN A 85 -18.64 11.21 -1.77
C GLN A 85 -18.33 10.66 -3.17
N LEU A 86 -18.81 9.46 -3.51
CA LEU A 86 -18.47 8.79 -4.77
C LEU A 86 -18.72 9.67 -6.00
N GLY A 87 -19.83 10.43 -6.00
CA GLY A 87 -20.13 11.39 -7.07
C GLY A 87 -19.09 12.51 -7.19
N LYS A 88 -18.54 12.98 -6.07
CA LYS A 88 -17.48 14.01 -6.07
C LYS A 88 -16.14 13.46 -6.52
N VAL A 89 -15.84 12.20 -6.19
CA VAL A 89 -14.62 11.53 -6.64
C VAL A 89 -14.62 11.39 -8.16
N THR A 90 -15.71 10.91 -8.74
CA THR A 90 -15.83 10.79 -10.20
C THR A 90 -15.75 12.15 -10.90
N HIS A 91 -16.40 13.18 -10.33
CA HIS A 91 -16.28 14.54 -10.83
C HIS A 91 -14.84 15.07 -10.73
N GLY A 92 -14.15 14.81 -9.61
CA GLY A 92 -12.76 15.20 -9.38
C GLY A 92 -11.81 14.57 -10.41
N VAL A 93 -11.94 13.27 -10.66
CA VAL A 93 -11.17 12.58 -11.70
C VAL A 93 -11.42 13.21 -13.07
N GLY A 94 -12.67 13.51 -13.41
CA GLY A 94 -13.03 14.18 -14.66
C GLY A 94 -12.42 15.58 -14.80
N THR A 95 -12.32 16.33 -13.70
CA THR A 95 -11.70 17.67 -13.67
C THR A 95 -10.19 17.58 -13.86
N ILE A 96 -9.52 16.65 -13.16
CA ILE A 96 -8.07 16.40 -13.30
C ILE A 96 -7.77 15.95 -14.73
N ALA A 97 -8.58 15.03 -15.28
CA ALA A 97 -8.40 14.56 -16.66
C ALA A 97 -8.55 15.69 -17.69
N ALA A 98 -9.50 16.60 -17.47
CA ALA A 98 -9.67 17.77 -18.33
C ALA A 98 -8.46 18.74 -18.27
N SER A 99 -7.84 18.88 -17.09
CA SER A 99 -6.65 19.69 -16.90
C SER A 99 -5.40 19.06 -17.54
N LEU A 100 -5.36 17.73 -17.65
CA LEU A 100 -4.25 16.99 -18.29
C LEU A 100 -4.38 16.88 -19.80
N ALA A 101 -5.62 17.02 -20.34
CA ALA A 101 -5.90 16.82 -21.77
C ALA A 101 -5.02 17.69 -22.71
N PRO A 102 -4.77 18.99 -22.44
CA PRO A 102 -3.89 19.78 -23.29
C PRO A 102 -2.45 19.25 -23.36
N GLY A 103 -1.94 18.74 -22.25
CA GLY A 103 -0.62 18.12 -22.17
C GLY A 103 -0.52 16.75 -22.85
N LEU A 104 -1.65 16.11 -23.10
CA LEU A 104 -1.77 14.81 -23.77
C LEU A 104 -2.12 14.91 -25.27
N GLY A 105 -2.05 16.12 -25.84
CA GLY A 105 -2.24 16.35 -27.27
C GLY A 105 -3.58 16.97 -27.65
N ASP A 106 -4.45 17.34 -26.70
CA ASP A 106 -5.71 18.06 -26.86
C ASP A 106 -6.66 17.52 -27.97
N GLY A 107 -6.52 16.23 -28.27
CA GLY A 107 -7.39 15.53 -29.23
C GLY A 107 -8.75 15.16 -28.63
N PRO A 108 -9.75 14.81 -29.46
CA PRO A 108 -11.11 14.50 -29.00
C PRO A 108 -11.17 13.34 -28.00
N GLY A 109 -10.12 12.49 -27.93
CA GLY A 109 -9.99 11.39 -26.97
C GLY A 109 -9.11 11.68 -25.75
N ALA A 110 -8.41 12.83 -25.69
CA ALA A 110 -7.40 13.09 -24.67
C ALA A 110 -7.96 13.06 -23.25
N LYS A 111 -9.14 13.63 -23.01
CA LYS A 111 -9.82 13.57 -21.71
C LYS A 111 -10.21 12.15 -21.31
N ALA A 112 -10.75 11.36 -22.24
CA ALA A 112 -11.14 9.98 -22.00
C ALA A 112 -9.90 9.12 -21.68
N PHE A 113 -8.83 9.30 -22.43
CA PHE A 113 -7.55 8.67 -22.19
C PHE A 113 -6.96 9.04 -20.82
N ALA A 114 -6.95 10.34 -20.47
CA ALA A 114 -6.47 10.79 -19.17
C ALA A 114 -7.28 10.19 -18.02
N SER A 115 -8.62 10.13 -18.14
CA SER A 115 -9.48 9.52 -17.14
C SER A 115 -9.17 8.03 -16.97
N ALA A 116 -9.04 7.29 -18.07
CA ALA A 116 -8.73 5.87 -18.07
C ALA A 116 -7.34 5.62 -17.47
N LEU A 117 -6.35 6.44 -17.82
CA LEU A 117 -4.98 6.35 -17.30
C LEU A 117 -4.95 6.55 -15.78
N LEU A 118 -5.63 7.56 -15.26
CA LEU A 118 -5.71 7.83 -13.82
C LEU A 118 -6.38 6.69 -13.05
N ILE A 119 -7.53 6.22 -13.53
CA ILE A 119 -8.29 5.14 -12.87
C ILE A 119 -7.48 3.84 -12.89
N TYR A 120 -6.91 3.50 -14.05
CA TYR A 120 -6.11 2.29 -14.21
C TYR A 120 -4.86 2.31 -13.32
N SER A 121 -4.10 3.41 -13.35
CA SER A 121 -2.87 3.53 -12.56
C SER A 121 -3.16 3.53 -11.05
N ALA A 122 -4.25 4.18 -10.61
CA ALA A 122 -4.66 4.16 -9.21
C ALA A 122 -5.10 2.75 -8.78
N GLY A 123 -5.81 2.01 -9.64
CA GLY A 123 -6.20 0.62 -9.40
C GLY A 123 -5.00 -0.32 -9.29
N ASP A 124 -4.07 -0.22 -10.23
CA ASP A 124 -2.80 -0.99 -10.21
C ASP A 124 -2.01 -0.68 -8.93
N GLY A 125 -1.86 0.60 -8.59
CA GLY A 125 -1.20 1.02 -7.37
C GLY A 125 -1.86 0.43 -6.13
N PHE A 126 -3.19 0.51 -6.05
CA PHE A 126 -3.95 -0.06 -4.94
C PHE A 126 -3.71 -1.56 -4.77
N LEU A 127 -3.81 -2.33 -5.86
CA LEU A 127 -3.58 -3.77 -5.82
C LEU A 127 -2.15 -4.11 -5.42
N LEU A 128 -1.16 -3.40 -5.98
CA LEU A 128 0.24 -3.59 -5.64
C LEU A 128 0.49 -3.29 -4.16
N GLY A 129 0.02 -2.15 -3.65
CA GLY A 129 0.17 -1.76 -2.25
C GLY A 129 -0.51 -2.75 -1.31
N TYR A 130 -1.73 -3.17 -1.64
CA TYR A 130 -2.49 -4.14 -0.86
C TYR A 130 -1.80 -5.51 -0.79
N ILE A 131 -1.42 -6.07 -1.95
CA ILE A 131 -0.77 -7.39 -2.01
C ILE A 131 0.59 -7.35 -1.34
N TRP A 132 1.40 -6.33 -1.63
CA TRP A 132 2.71 -6.16 -1.01
C TRP A 132 2.62 -6.14 0.50
N THR A 133 1.75 -5.30 1.04
CA THR A 133 1.55 -5.19 2.49
C THR A 133 1.11 -6.50 3.10
N ARG A 134 0.16 -7.18 2.47
CA ARG A 134 -0.38 -8.42 3.00
C ARG A 134 0.61 -9.58 2.94
N VAL A 135 1.44 -9.65 1.92
CA VAL A 135 2.41 -10.74 1.74
C VAL A 135 3.70 -10.48 2.50
N ASP A 136 4.29 -9.30 2.35
CA ASP A 136 5.61 -8.99 2.94
C ASP A 136 5.51 -8.84 4.46
N LEU A 137 4.52 -8.11 4.95
CA LEU A 137 4.33 -7.89 6.38
C LEU A 137 4.01 -9.22 7.10
N SER A 138 3.18 -10.07 6.51
CA SER A 138 2.86 -11.38 7.09
C SER A 138 4.07 -12.32 7.16
N ARG A 139 4.98 -12.23 6.20
CA ARG A 139 6.24 -13.01 6.21
C ARG A 139 7.19 -12.52 7.29
N ARG A 140 7.37 -11.21 7.41
CA ARG A 140 8.27 -10.61 8.41
C ARG A 140 7.80 -10.87 9.83
N PHE A 141 6.51 -10.79 10.10
CA PHE A 141 5.96 -11.12 11.42
C PHE A 141 6.14 -12.59 11.77
N ARG A 142 6.03 -13.50 10.80
CA ARG A 142 6.25 -14.92 11.03
C ARG A 142 7.71 -15.22 11.35
N GLN A 143 8.66 -14.63 10.64
CA GLN A 143 10.08 -14.76 10.91
C GLN A 143 10.45 -14.20 12.29
N ALA A 144 9.95 -13.01 12.64
CA ALA A 144 10.20 -12.43 13.95
C ALA A 144 9.62 -13.28 15.10
N ALA A 145 8.51 -13.98 14.90
CA ALA A 145 7.94 -14.89 15.88
C ALA A 145 8.79 -16.17 16.02
N GLU A 146 9.30 -16.71 14.91
CA GLU A 146 10.19 -17.88 14.92
C GLU A 146 11.53 -17.59 15.61
N ASP A 147 12.08 -16.40 15.46
CA ASP A 147 13.33 -15.97 16.09
C ASP A 147 13.21 -15.80 17.62
N LEU A 148 12.01 -15.54 18.13
CA LEU A 148 11.75 -15.39 19.57
C LEU A 148 11.50 -16.72 20.30
N ASP A 149 11.02 -17.74 19.59
CA ASP A 149 10.73 -19.07 20.15
C ASP A 149 11.93 -19.76 20.86
N PRO A 150 13.17 -19.70 20.34
CA PRO A 150 14.34 -20.29 21.02
C PRO A 150 14.68 -19.57 22.33
N ILE A 151 14.52 -18.26 22.38
CA ILE A 151 14.84 -17.42 23.55
C ILE A 151 13.84 -17.69 24.67
N GLU A 152 12.55 -17.83 24.34
CA GLU A 152 11.50 -18.15 25.30
C GLU A 152 11.71 -19.54 25.92
N LYS A 153 12.07 -20.55 25.12
CA LYS A 153 12.39 -21.91 25.59
C LYS A 153 13.61 -21.93 26.50
N ILE A 154 14.65 -21.15 26.21
CA ILE A 154 15.84 -21.04 27.06
C ILE A 154 15.49 -20.38 28.40
N THR A 155 14.69 -19.31 28.36
CA THR A 155 14.27 -18.58 29.56
C THR A 155 13.38 -19.45 30.45
N GLU A 156 12.45 -20.19 29.89
CA GLU A 156 11.58 -21.11 30.62
C GLU A 156 12.38 -22.26 31.25
N LYS A 157 13.35 -22.82 30.52
CA LYS A 157 14.25 -23.86 31.02
C LYS A 157 15.14 -23.37 32.16
N THR A 158 15.59 -22.13 32.09
CA THR A 158 16.41 -21.51 33.14
C THR A 158 15.61 -21.18 34.39
N LEU A 159 14.37 -20.78 34.25
CA LEU A 159 13.47 -20.49 35.37
C LEU A 159 12.94 -21.78 36.06
N SER A 160 12.79 -22.87 35.30
CA SER A 160 12.31 -24.15 35.81
C SER A 160 13.44 -25.05 36.34
N ALA A 161 14.72 -24.64 36.15
CA ALA A 161 15.84 -25.37 36.70
C ALA A 161 15.84 -25.26 38.24
N PRO A 162 15.97 -26.40 38.98
CA PRO A 162 16.06 -26.34 40.43
C PRO A 162 17.31 -25.54 40.84
N PRO A 163 17.26 -24.83 41.97
CA PRO A 163 18.40 -24.05 42.45
C PRO A 163 19.63 -24.95 42.62
N PRO A 164 20.82 -24.46 42.28
CA PRO A 164 22.05 -25.27 42.44
C PRO A 164 22.18 -25.74 43.87
N THR A 165 22.32 -27.04 44.05
CA THR A 165 22.58 -27.64 45.38
C THR A 165 23.85 -27.04 45.92
N PRO A 166 23.87 -26.55 47.17
CA PRO A 166 25.10 -26.04 47.79
C PRO A 166 26.13 -27.16 47.86
N PRO A 167 27.42 -26.84 47.68
CA PRO A 167 28.49 -27.82 47.75
C PRO A 167 28.49 -28.52 49.11
N SER A 168 28.45 -29.86 49.10
CA SER A 168 28.33 -30.73 50.28
C SER A 168 29.63 -30.96 51.02
N ASN A 169 30.60 -30.06 50.97
CA ASN A 169 31.91 -30.23 51.58
C ASN A 169 32.24 -29.11 52.56
N LEU A 170 31.63 -29.19 53.71
CA LEU A 170 32.14 -28.65 54.94
C LEU A 170 32.08 -29.74 56.01
N ASP A 171 33.02 -30.69 55.93
CA ASP A 171 33.50 -31.47 57.05
C ASP A 171 35.02 -31.41 57.06
#